data_a9ef8ad93640b6d74826b9ac17ef27d4
#
_entry.id   a9ef8ad93640b6d74826b9ac17ef27d4
#
_cell.length_a   1.000
_cell.length_b   1.000
_cell.length_c   1.000
_cell.angle_alpha   90.00
_cell.angle_beta   90.00
_cell.angle_gamma   90.00
#
_symmetry.space_group_name_H-M   'P 1'
#
loop_
_entity.id
_entity.type
_entity.pdbx_description
1 polymer ?
#
loop_
_entity_poly.entity_id
_entity_poly.type
_entity_poly.pdbx_seq_one_letter_code
_entity_poly.pdbx_strand_id
1 'polypeptide(L)'
;MSSDATPSGYVLDTPYLFEFQEELSPVRLNYTALLGGYPAVPLDRPFRYLDIGCGYGVTLAVLAAAFPDARFTGIDLNPDHIREAADLASDAENLRLLCGGFDDVALGPDEQFDFVVMHGLVSWLDD
;
A
#
# COMPACT_ATOMS: atom_id res chain seq x y z
N MET A 1 -8.68 -24.23 -11.05
CA MET A 1 -8.61 -23.46 -9.83
C MET A 1 -9.96 -22.87 -9.50
N SER A 2 -10.43 -23.14 -8.33
CA SER A 2 -11.68 -22.58 -7.88
C SER A 2 -11.45 -21.17 -7.38
N SER A 3 -12.36 -20.28 -7.69
CA SER A 3 -12.38 -18.95 -7.14
C SER A 3 -13.62 -18.85 -6.27
N ASP A 4 -13.41 -18.91 -4.97
CA ASP A 4 -14.49 -18.85 -4.01
C ASP A 4 -14.54 -17.47 -3.38
N ALA A 5 -15.66 -16.80 -3.51
CA ALA A 5 -15.88 -15.54 -2.83
C ALA A 5 -16.07 -15.80 -1.34
N THR A 6 -15.58 -14.91 -0.50
CA THR A 6 -15.85 -15.00 0.92
C THR A 6 -17.27 -14.51 1.23
N PRO A 7 -17.87 -15.01 2.32
CA PRO A 7 -19.22 -14.56 2.67
C PRO A 7 -19.33 -13.09 3.03
N SER A 8 -18.22 -12.44 3.33
CA SER A 8 -18.21 -11.03 3.72
C SER A 8 -18.16 -10.06 2.54
N GLY A 9 -18.25 -10.56 1.30
CA GLY A 9 -18.16 -9.71 0.12
C GLY A 9 -16.73 -9.37 -0.31
N TYR A 10 -15.74 -9.68 0.51
CA TYR A 10 -14.33 -9.51 0.14
C TYR A 10 -13.81 -10.80 -0.48
N VAL A 11 -13.33 -10.73 -1.72
CA VAL A 11 -12.86 -11.90 -2.45
C VAL A 11 -11.37 -12.12 -2.15
N LEU A 12 -11.09 -13.07 -1.25
CA LEU A 12 -9.73 -13.35 -0.81
C LEU A 12 -8.96 -14.23 -1.80
N ASP A 13 -9.65 -15.01 -2.59
CA ASP A 13 -9.04 -15.94 -3.54
C ASP A 13 -8.92 -15.36 -4.96
N THR A 14 -9.39 -14.13 -5.18
CA THR A 14 -9.17 -13.44 -6.44
C THR A 14 -7.67 -13.19 -6.59
N PRO A 15 -7.05 -13.69 -7.66
CA PRO A 15 -5.62 -13.47 -7.82
C PRO A 15 -5.32 -12.00 -8.01
N TYR A 16 -4.50 -11.47 -7.10
CA TYR A 16 -3.93 -10.15 -7.27
C TYR A 16 -2.77 -10.25 -8.26
N LEU A 17 -2.64 -9.22 -9.08
CA LEU A 17 -1.57 -9.19 -10.06
C LEU A 17 -0.25 -8.87 -9.36
N PHE A 18 0.79 -9.66 -9.67
CA PHE A 18 2.15 -9.38 -9.25
C PHE A 18 2.74 -8.34 -10.20
N GLU A 19 2.24 -7.11 -10.10
CA GLU A 19 2.72 -6.05 -10.97
C GLU A 19 2.87 -4.75 -10.20
N PHE A 20 3.80 -3.94 -10.65
CA PHE A 20 3.98 -2.59 -10.15
C PHE A 20 2.87 -1.69 -10.70
N GLN A 21 2.19 -0.99 -9.81
CA GLN A 21 1.13 -0.06 -10.18
C GLN A 21 1.70 1.36 -10.22
N GLU A 22 2.09 1.78 -11.38
CA GLU A 22 2.76 3.06 -11.61
C GLU A 22 1.91 4.25 -11.13
N GLU A 23 0.60 4.16 -11.25
CA GLU A 23 -0.32 5.20 -10.82
C GLU A 23 -0.27 5.49 -9.32
N LEU A 24 0.29 4.59 -8.53
CA LEU A 24 0.45 4.76 -7.09
C LEU A 24 1.83 5.29 -6.71
N SER A 25 2.70 5.54 -7.69
CA SER A 25 4.04 6.06 -7.40
C SER A 25 3.97 7.51 -6.91
N PRO A 26 4.88 7.92 -6.02
CA PRO A 26 4.92 9.32 -5.54
C PRO A 26 5.07 10.33 -6.68
N VAL A 27 5.82 10.00 -7.72
CA VAL A 27 5.99 10.89 -8.87
C VAL A 27 4.65 11.12 -9.57
N ARG A 28 3.88 10.06 -9.80
CA ARG A 28 2.59 10.15 -10.47
C ARG A 28 1.56 10.85 -9.59
N LEU A 29 1.56 10.56 -8.30
CA LEU A 29 0.65 11.21 -7.35
C LEU A 29 0.92 12.71 -7.28
N ASN A 30 2.19 13.12 -7.26
CA ASN A 30 2.57 14.52 -7.30
C ASN A 30 2.12 15.21 -8.58
N TYR A 31 2.28 14.54 -9.71
CA TYR A 31 1.83 15.06 -11.00
C TYR A 31 0.31 15.31 -10.98
N THR A 32 -0.44 14.35 -10.49
CA THR A 32 -1.91 14.45 -10.37
C THR A 32 -2.30 15.59 -9.43
N ALA A 33 -1.62 15.73 -8.29
CA ALA A 33 -1.88 16.80 -7.34
C ALA A 33 -1.64 18.18 -7.97
N LEU A 34 -0.54 18.33 -8.69
CA LEU A 34 -0.20 19.59 -9.38
C LEU A 34 -1.26 19.95 -10.43
N LEU A 35 -1.74 18.97 -11.18
CA LEU A 35 -2.83 19.21 -12.14
C LEU A 35 -4.10 19.68 -11.46
N GLY A 36 -4.35 19.23 -10.22
CA GLY A 36 -5.49 19.65 -9.43
C GLY A 36 -5.28 20.96 -8.67
N GLY A 37 -4.12 21.60 -8.80
CA GLY A 37 -3.83 22.85 -8.11
C GLY A 37 -3.27 22.69 -6.70
N TYR A 38 -2.82 21.50 -6.34
CA TYR A 38 -2.25 21.21 -5.02
C TYR A 38 -0.72 21.13 -5.08
N PRO A 39 -0.03 21.49 -4.01
CA PRO A 39 1.43 21.41 -3.99
C PRO A 39 1.91 19.96 -4.00
N ALA A 40 3.05 19.74 -4.66
CA ALA A 40 3.71 18.43 -4.63
C ALA A 40 4.44 18.22 -3.31
N VAL A 41 4.53 16.94 -2.90
CA VAL A 41 5.39 16.55 -1.78
C VAL A 41 6.83 16.47 -2.30
N PRO A 42 7.80 17.14 -1.66
CA PRO A 42 9.20 17.01 -2.07
C PRO A 42 9.68 15.56 -1.96
N LEU A 43 10.31 15.06 -3.03
CA LEU A 43 10.84 13.69 -3.06
C LEU A 43 12.35 13.63 -2.84
N ASP A 44 13.01 14.78 -2.71
CA ASP A 44 14.44 14.90 -2.43
C ASP A 44 14.78 14.84 -0.95
N ARG A 45 13.80 14.53 -0.12
CA ARG A 45 13.92 14.40 1.33
C ARG A 45 13.06 13.24 1.81
N PRO A 46 13.25 12.71 3.01
CA PRO A 46 12.42 11.63 3.53
C PRO A 46 10.95 12.00 3.56
N PHE A 47 10.11 11.08 3.09
CA PHE A 47 8.67 11.21 3.15
C PHE A 47 8.08 9.90 3.68
N ARG A 48 6.81 9.91 4.04
CA ARG A 48 6.09 8.75 4.60
C ARG A 48 4.91 8.41 3.71
N TYR A 49 4.78 7.14 3.41
CA TYR A 49 3.81 6.62 2.44
C TYR A 49 3.03 5.47 3.09
N LEU A 50 1.70 5.52 2.99
CA LEU A 50 0.81 4.47 3.49
C LEU A 50 -0.01 3.89 2.35
N ASP A 51 0.00 2.57 2.22
CA ASP A 51 -0.83 1.83 1.26
C ASP A 51 -1.83 0.97 2.05
N ILE A 52 -3.10 1.31 1.93
CA ILE A 52 -4.20 0.58 2.58
C ILE A 52 -4.75 -0.41 1.56
N GLY A 53 -4.60 -1.71 1.86
CA GLY A 53 -4.92 -2.77 0.92
C GLY A 53 -3.78 -3.07 -0.03
N CYS A 54 -2.58 -3.27 0.51
CA CYS A 54 -1.35 -3.37 -0.30
C CYS A 54 -1.21 -4.68 -1.07
N GLY A 55 -2.03 -5.70 -0.81
CA GLY A 55 -1.95 -6.98 -1.48
C GLY A 55 -0.60 -7.65 -1.29
N TYR A 56 -0.02 -8.14 -2.38
CA TYR A 56 1.29 -8.82 -2.35
C TYR A 56 2.47 -7.86 -2.21
N GLY A 57 2.22 -6.56 -2.19
CA GLY A 57 3.24 -5.57 -1.88
C GLY A 57 4.27 -5.29 -2.97
N VAL A 58 4.00 -5.66 -4.22
CA VAL A 58 4.95 -5.44 -5.32
C VAL A 58 5.26 -3.96 -5.49
N THR A 59 4.23 -3.12 -5.52
CA THR A 59 4.41 -1.67 -5.63
C THR A 59 5.25 -1.13 -4.48
N LEU A 60 4.93 -1.52 -3.24
CA LEU A 60 5.68 -1.08 -2.06
C LEU A 60 7.14 -1.54 -2.09
N ALA A 61 7.39 -2.78 -2.50
CA ALA A 61 8.75 -3.29 -2.60
C ALA A 61 9.59 -2.49 -3.60
N VAL A 62 9.02 -2.18 -4.76
CA VAL A 62 9.67 -1.37 -5.79
C VAL A 62 9.94 0.04 -5.28
N LEU A 63 8.93 0.67 -4.66
CA LEU A 63 9.06 2.03 -4.15
C LEU A 63 10.06 2.12 -3.01
N ALA A 64 10.07 1.14 -2.10
CA ALA A 64 11.02 1.11 -1.00
C ALA A 64 12.45 1.04 -1.51
N ALA A 65 12.69 0.27 -2.57
CA ALA A 65 13.99 0.18 -3.21
C ALA A 65 14.38 1.48 -3.93
N ALA A 66 13.39 2.13 -4.57
CA ALA A 66 13.63 3.36 -5.33
C ALA A 66 13.85 4.58 -4.44
N PHE A 67 13.25 4.59 -3.24
CA PHE A 67 13.32 5.70 -2.29
C PHE A 67 13.82 5.21 -0.94
N PRO A 68 15.11 4.90 -0.81
CA PRO A 68 15.63 4.25 0.40
C PRO A 68 15.55 5.13 1.66
N ASP A 69 15.44 6.45 1.51
CA ASP A 69 15.33 7.36 2.66
C ASP A 69 13.88 7.59 3.09
N ALA A 70 12.91 7.18 2.28
CA ALA A 70 11.50 7.28 2.62
C ALA A 70 11.05 6.09 3.46
N ARG A 71 9.90 6.23 4.11
CA ARG A 71 9.31 5.17 4.93
C ARG A 71 7.96 4.76 4.37
N PHE A 72 7.80 3.46 4.16
CA PHE A 72 6.61 2.88 3.57
C PHE A 72 5.91 1.97 4.58
N THR A 73 4.58 2.06 4.63
CA THR A 73 3.74 1.18 5.45
C THR A 73 2.66 0.59 4.57
N GLY A 74 2.50 -0.72 4.62
CA GLY A 74 1.45 -1.44 3.93
C GLY A 74 0.52 -2.14 4.91
N ILE A 75 -0.77 -2.08 4.65
CA ILE A 75 -1.80 -2.72 5.46
C ILE A 75 -2.63 -3.61 4.55
N ASP A 76 -2.92 -4.83 4.98
CA ASP A 76 -3.83 -5.72 4.27
C ASP A 76 -4.54 -6.64 5.26
N LEU A 77 -5.80 -6.95 4.98
CA LEU A 77 -6.60 -7.85 5.79
C LEU A 77 -6.16 -9.31 5.68
N ASN A 78 -5.61 -9.68 4.53
CA ASN A 78 -5.27 -11.06 4.23
C ASN A 78 -3.86 -11.38 4.74
N PRO A 79 -3.73 -12.28 5.75
CA PRO A 79 -2.40 -12.62 6.27
C PRO A 79 -1.50 -13.30 5.24
N ASP A 80 -2.06 -13.97 4.25
CA ASP A 80 -1.26 -14.58 3.18
C ASP A 80 -0.63 -13.53 2.29
N HIS A 81 -1.36 -12.44 2.00
CA HIS A 81 -0.81 -11.31 1.25
C HIS A 81 0.35 -10.66 2.01
N ILE A 82 0.17 -10.45 3.31
CA ILE A 82 1.22 -9.84 4.14
C ILE A 82 2.45 -10.74 4.21
N ARG A 83 2.26 -12.04 4.31
CA ARG A 83 3.38 -13.00 4.34
C ARG A 83 4.16 -12.97 3.03
N GLU A 84 3.45 -12.99 1.90
CA GLU A 84 4.06 -12.93 0.57
C GLU A 84 4.78 -11.58 0.37
N ALA A 85 4.16 -10.50 0.81
CA ALA A 85 4.76 -9.17 0.71
C ALA A 85 6.04 -9.08 1.55
N ALA A 86 6.03 -9.66 2.75
CA ALA A 86 7.21 -9.68 3.61
C ALA A 86 8.35 -10.48 3.00
N ASP A 87 8.03 -11.61 2.37
CA ASP A 87 9.03 -12.42 1.68
C ASP A 87 9.62 -11.67 0.48
N LEU A 88 8.78 -11.02 -0.30
CA LEU A 88 9.20 -10.27 -1.48
C LEU A 88 10.11 -9.10 -1.10
N ALA A 89 9.82 -8.43 0.00
CA ALA A 89 10.52 -7.22 0.45
C ALA A 89 11.42 -7.49 1.65
N SER A 90 11.95 -8.71 1.78
CA SER A 90 12.74 -9.11 2.95
C SER A 90 13.99 -8.24 3.18
N ASP A 91 14.53 -7.64 2.13
CA ASP A 91 15.72 -6.79 2.23
C ASP A 91 15.38 -5.31 2.49
N ALA A 92 14.09 -4.95 2.48
CA ALA A 92 13.67 -3.56 2.62
C ALA A 92 13.61 -3.16 4.10
N GLU A 93 14.51 -2.31 4.53
CA GLU A 93 14.55 -1.81 5.91
C GLU A 93 13.57 -0.68 6.15
N ASN A 94 13.06 -0.07 5.09
CA ASN A 94 12.17 1.09 5.13
C ASN A 94 10.72 0.75 4.82
N LEU A 95 10.33 -0.51 4.94
CA LEU A 95 8.97 -1.00 4.69
C LEU A 95 8.45 -1.75 5.92
N ARG A 96 7.30 -1.31 6.42
CA ARG A 96 6.57 -1.94 7.52
C ARG A 96 5.26 -2.51 6.97
N LEU A 97 4.98 -3.77 7.26
CA LEU A 97 3.77 -4.47 6.82
C LEU A 97 2.93 -4.86 8.03
N LEU A 98 1.65 -4.52 7.99
CA LEU A 98 0.71 -4.76 9.08
C LEU A 98 -0.51 -5.53 8.56
N CYS A 99 -0.87 -6.61 9.23
CA CYS A 99 -2.04 -7.39 8.90
C CYS A 99 -3.22 -6.95 9.76
N GLY A 100 -4.33 -6.61 9.11
CA GLY A 100 -5.55 -6.19 9.81
C GLY A 100 -6.31 -5.15 9.02
N GLY A 101 -7.46 -4.74 9.56
CA GLY A 101 -8.21 -3.62 9.04
C GLY A 101 -7.57 -2.30 9.44
N PHE A 102 -7.93 -1.24 8.75
CA PHE A 102 -7.39 0.09 9.05
C PHE A 102 -7.60 0.49 10.51
N ASP A 103 -8.76 0.12 11.07
CA ASP A 103 -9.08 0.45 12.46
C ASP A 103 -8.40 -0.46 13.48
N ASP A 104 -7.87 -1.60 13.03
CA ASP A 104 -7.29 -2.61 13.93
C ASP A 104 -5.77 -2.50 14.06
N VAL A 105 -5.13 -1.84 13.09
CA VAL A 105 -3.68 -1.76 13.09
C VAL A 105 -3.20 -0.65 14.01
N ALA A 106 -2.08 -0.93 14.69
CA ALA A 106 -1.53 -0.01 15.66
C ALA A 106 -0.67 1.05 14.96
N LEU A 107 -1.33 2.08 14.43
CA LEU A 107 -0.65 3.29 14.00
C LEU A 107 -0.64 4.27 15.18
N GLY A 108 0.49 4.88 15.41
CA GLY A 108 0.62 5.84 16.51
C GLY A 108 -0.28 7.06 16.28
N PRO A 109 -0.78 7.70 17.35
CA PRO A 109 -1.69 8.84 17.22
C PRO A 109 -1.05 10.05 16.55
N ASP A 110 0.27 10.17 16.63
CA ASP A 110 1.02 11.27 16.03
C ASP A 110 1.62 10.89 14.67
N GLU A 111 1.32 9.70 14.17
CA GLU A 111 1.86 9.20 12.92
C GLU A 111 1.17 9.88 11.75
N GLN A 112 1.94 10.53 10.89
CA GLN A 112 1.44 11.24 9.73
C GLN A 112 2.10 10.72 8.47
N PHE A 113 1.37 10.78 7.36
CA PHE A 113 1.85 10.31 6.07
C PHE A 113 1.71 11.42 5.04
N ASP A 114 2.70 11.53 4.17
CA ASP A 114 2.68 12.47 3.05
C ASP A 114 1.83 11.94 1.90
N PHE A 115 1.81 10.62 1.74
CA PHE A 115 0.99 9.94 0.75
C PHE A 115 0.15 8.86 1.43
N VAL A 116 -1.14 8.82 1.10
CA VAL A 116 -2.04 7.74 1.52
C VAL A 116 -2.75 7.25 0.26
N VAL A 117 -2.56 5.98 -0.06
CA VAL A 117 -3.16 5.38 -1.25
C VAL A 117 -4.06 4.22 -0.87
N MET A 118 -5.08 3.99 -1.70
CA MET A 118 -6.10 2.98 -1.45
C MET A 118 -6.67 2.57 -2.81
N HIS A 119 -5.96 1.68 -3.51
CA HIS A 119 -6.29 1.32 -4.88
C HIS A 119 -7.25 0.13 -4.92
N GLY A 120 -8.46 0.39 -5.41
CA GLY A 120 -9.48 -0.65 -5.58
C GLY A 120 -10.12 -1.17 -4.29
N LEU A 121 -9.65 -0.73 -3.13
CA LEU A 121 -10.10 -1.26 -1.85
C LEU A 121 -11.58 -0.93 -1.58
N VAL A 122 -12.02 0.26 -1.93
CA VAL A 122 -13.40 0.71 -1.68
C VAL A 122 -14.42 -0.20 -2.37
N SER A 123 -14.05 -0.81 -3.50
CA SER A 123 -14.93 -1.74 -4.23
C SER A 123 -15.17 -3.05 -3.49
N TRP A 124 -14.36 -3.35 -2.47
CA TRP A 124 -14.39 -4.62 -1.74
C TRP A 124 -14.93 -4.49 -0.32
N LEU A 125 -15.19 -3.27 0.14
CA LEU A 125 -15.69 -3.03 1.49
C LEU A 125 -17.19 -3.23 1.55
N ASP A 126 -17.66 -3.86 2.62
CA ASP A 126 -19.08 -3.91 2.94
C ASP A 126 -19.52 -2.57 3.53
N ASP A 127 -20.78 -2.26 3.30
CA ASP A 127 -21.38 -1.05 3.87
C ASP A 127 -21.55 -1.14 5.38
#